data_fc25907b64c87dbd747b888c33e838e4
#
_entry.id   fc25907b64c87dbd747b888c33e838e4
#
_cell.length_a   1.000
_cell.length_b   1.000
_cell.length_c   1.000
_cell.angle_alpha   90.00
_cell.angle_beta   90.00
_cell.angle_gamma   90.00
#
_symmetry.space_group_name_H-M   'P 1'
#
loop_
_entity.id
_entity.type
_entity.pdbx_description
1 polymer ?
#
loop_
_entity_poly.entity_id
_entity_poly.type
_entity_poly.pdbx_seq_one_letter_code
_entity_poly.pdbx_strand_id
1 'polypeptide(L)'
;ELEVQIGIDWRTAGIEHAREVRDLLGGDYYVDYADDNAPDGKVVRLGDIIAYHNETTVDWFGAFLQGQYDTEKINLYGMGGISTIGYTYKDFFSVEKELVEAPSITTFQVKGGGRYNLDDRLSAFANVGYVQKPPILDNVIDYDGNISSNPDNEKFTSFEVGGEYGSDLVAIKGSFYNTQWKDRNLTKSVTTGQGDSGDTDIIYLTGVNQSHSGFEIESKVALHEMVDLDLSVSIGDWYFDGDAKGDYTEMEYNDDNQIIGQTSTEYEYALNNLKVGDMPQTAYVGGLTIKPIEGLRVQGLYRWYDNHYSDWSPDSREVEGDADRSQVWKTPSYGKLDIHTSYKLPEIAGLDMTLSAHIFNALDDVYIQDAVDNSKYNGYGDKVHAAHNAEVFLGTPRSFN
;
A
#
# COMPACT_ATOMS: atom_id res chain seq x y z
N GLU A 1 -31.14 -21.51 1.02
CA GLU A 1 -30.15 -22.15 1.89
C GLU A 1 -29.55 -21.12 2.85
N LEU A 2 -29.29 -21.53 4.09
CA LEU A 2 -28.61 -20.65 5.07
C LEU A 2 -27.31 -21.33 5.47
N GLU A 3 -26.20 -20.62 5.29
CA GLU A 3 -24.88 -21.05 5.72
C GLU A 3 -24.36 -20.09 6.79
N VAL A 4 -23.78 -20.61 7.86
CA VAL A 4 -23.21 -19.84 8.97
C VAL A 4 -21.81 -20.35 9.26
N GLN A 5 -20.84 -19.45 9.33
CA GLN A 5 -19.47 -19.76 9.66
C GLN A 5 -19.03 -18.93 10.88
N ILE A 6 -18.37 -19.60 11.82
CA ILE A 6 -17.73 -18.98 12.99
C ILE A 6 -16.25 -19.33 12.93
N GLY A 7 -15.39 -18.36 13.17
CA GLY A 7 -13.95 -18.56 13.20
C GLY A 7 -13.26 -17.81 14.33
N ILE A 8 -12.13 -18.39 14.74
CA ILE A 8 -11.18 -17.79 15.68
C ILE A 8 -9.82 -17.77 14.99
N ASP A 9 -9.10 -16.69 15.14
CA ASP A 9 -7.74 -16.50 14.65
C ASP A 9 -6.83 -16.08 15.81
N TRP A 10 -5.71 -16.78 15.96
CA TRP A 10 -4.69 -16.43 16.93
C TRP A 10 -3.32 -16.51 16.27
N ARG A 11 -2.55 -15.47 16.42
CA ARG A 11 -1.20 -15.34 15.85
C ARG A 11 -0.28 -14.69 16.85
N THR A 12 0.96 -15.14 16.86
CA THR A 12 2.07 -14.48 17.55
C THR A 12 3.26 -14.45 16.62
N ALA A 13 4.00 -13.35 16.61
CA ALA A 13 5.22 -13.18 15.85
C ALA A 13 6.25 -12.44 16.69
N GLY A 14 7.44 -13.04 16.82
CA GLY A 14 8.63 -12.37 17.36
C GLY A 14 9.54 -11.98 16.21
N ILE A 15 10.00 -10.74 16.18
CA ILE A 15 10.85 -10.17 15.16
C ILE A 15 12.05 -9.56 15.84
N GLU A 16 13.25 -10.05 15.50
CA GLU A 16 14.52 -9.49 15.96
C GLU A 16 15.12 -8.67 14.81
N HIS A 17 15.40 -7.41 15.07
CA HIS A 17 16.06 -6.50 14.16
C HIS A 17 17.44 -6.16 14.69
N ALA A 18 18.46 -6.40 13.86
CA ALA A 18 19.84 -6.09 14.19
C ALA A 18 20.64 -5.76 12.93
N ARG A 19 21.65 -4.96 13.09
CA ARG A 19 22.64 -4.72 12.03
C ARG A 19 23.92 -5.45 12.37
N GLU A 20 24.40 -6.29 11.45
CA GLU A 20 25.59 -7.10 11.61
C GLU A 20 26.74 -6.59 10.73
N VAL A 21 27.96 -6.58 11.26
CA VAL A 21 29.18 -6.25 10.50
C VAL A 21 29.45 -7.35 9.48
N ARG A 22 29.30 -7.05 8.20
CA ARG A 22 29.56 -7.99 7.08
C ARG A 22 30.95 -7.85 6.47
N ASP A 23 31.53 -6.65 6.53
CA ASP A 23 32.86 -6.37 5.98
C ASP A 23 33.52 -5.24 6.79
N LEU A 24 34.79 -5.34 7.03
CA LEU A 24 35.61 -4.32 7.71
C LEU A 24 36.49 -3.52 6.73
N LEU A 25 36.26 -3.68 5.40
CA LEU A 25 37.00 -2.99 4.32
C LEU A 25 38.55 -3.10 4.45
N GLY A 26 39.01 -4.23 4.97
CA GLY A 26 40.43 -4.51 5.20
C GLY A 26 40.97 -4.08 6.58
N GLY A 27 40.12 -3.55 7.46
CA GLY A 27 40.43 -3.30 8.86
C GLY A 27 40.33 -4.56 9.72
N ASP A 28 40.91 -4.52 10.91
CA ASP A 28 40.84 -5.61 11.89
C ASP A 28 39.62 -5.52 12.80
N TYR A 29 39.07 -4.34 12.98
CA TYR A 29 37.91 -4.04 13.84
C TYR A 29 37.31 -2.68 13.48
N TYR A 30 36.10 -2.43 14.00
CA TYR A 30 35.42 -1.14 14.04
C TYR A 30 35.05 -0.82 15.49
N VAL A 31 34.94 0.46 15.86
CA VAL A 31 34.43 0.88 17.17
C VAL A 31 33.04 1.42 16.98
N ASP A 32 32.05 0.73 17.55
CA ASP A 32 30.65 1.12 17.54
C ASP A 32 30.30 1.85 18.83
N TYR A 33 29.62 2.98 18.72
CA TYR A 33 29.18 3.83 19.84
C TYR A 33 27.67 3.83 20.03
N ALA A 34 26.94 3.02 19.27
CA ALA A 34 25.49 2.96 19.33
C ALA A 34 24.94 2.12 20.50
N ASP A 35 25.80 1.36 21.19
CA ASP A 35 25.42 0.54 22.35
C ASP A 35 25.62 1.36 23.64
N ASP A 36 24.53 1.89 24.21
CA ASP A 36 24.54 2.68 25.44
C ASP A 36 25.14 1.92 26.64
N ASN A 37 25.18 0.58 26.58
CA ASN A 37 25.86 -0.24 27.60
C ASN A 37 27.39 -0.16 27.49
N ALA A 38 27.92 0.45 26.44
CA ALA A 38 29.33 0.64 26.18
C ALA A 38 29.62 2.11 25.75
N PRO A 39 29.43 3.09 26.66
CA PRO A 39 29.51 4.52 26.32
C PRO A 39 30.92 4.95 25.83
N ASP A 40 31.98 4.22 26.18
CA ASP A 40 33.34 4.46 25.68
C ASP A 40 33.59 3.83 24.29
N GLY A 41 32.58 3.24 23.67
CA GLY A 41 32.65 2.52 22.42
C GLY A 41 32.94 1.03 22.59
N LYS A 42 32.34 0.22 21.72
CA LYS A 42 32.49 -1.25 21.67
C LYS A 42 33.32 -1.65 20.46
N VAL A 43 34.42 -2.34 20.71
CA VAL A 43 35.21 -2.93 19.61
C VAL A 43 34.48 -4.10 19.02
N VAL A 44 34.11 -4.01 17.74
CA VAL A 44 33.34 -5.01 17.01
C VAL A 44 34.12 -5.57 15.82
N ARG A 45 33.81 -6.81 15.44
CA ARG A 45 34.41 -7.59 14.37
C ARG A 45 33.35 -8.12 13.42
N LEU A 46 33.76 -8.87 12.40
CA LEU A 46 32.85 -9.56 11.50
C LEU A 46 31.87 -10.45 12.26
N GLY A 47 30.57 -10.29 12.02
CA GLY A 47 29.48 -11.01 12.67
C GLY A 47 28.96 -10.39 13.97
N ASP A 48 29.61 -9.33 14.48
CA ASP A 48 29.11 -8.61 15.65
C ASP A 48 27.96 -7.66 15.27
N ILE A 49 27.03 -7.46 16.20
CA ILE A 49 25.90 -6.55 16.04
C ILE A 49 26.34 -5.12 16.37
N ILE A 50 25.92 -4.17 15.51
CA ILE A 50 26.21 -2.73 15.58
C ILE A 50 24.97 -1.90 15.31
N ALA A 51 25.02 -0.61 15.63
CA ALA A 51 24.06 0.45 15.33
C ALA A 51 22.68 0.29 16.01
N TYR A 52 22.06 -0.87 15.96
CA TYR A 52 20.81 -1.18 16.67
C TYR A 52 20.63 -2.68 16.88
N HIS A 53 19.94 -3.04 17.96
CA HIS A 53 19.53 -4.41 18.27
C HIS A 53 18.24 -4.38 19.09
N ASN A 54 17.14 -4.73 18.48
CA ASN A 54 15.85 -4.76 19.18
C ASN A 54 15.03 -6.01 18.84
N GLU A 55 14.10 -6.33 19.72
CA GLU A 55 13.13 -7.41 19.57
C GLU A 55 11.71 -6.85 19.73
N THR A 56 10.84 -7.21 18.83
CA THR A 56 9.43 -6.83 18.83
C THR A 56 8.57 -8.09 18.83
N THR A 57 7.52 -8.10 19.65
CA THR A 57 6.51 -9.15 19.59
C THR A 57 5.16 -8.54 19.22
N VAL A 58 4.42 -9.25 18.37
CA VAL A 58 3.06 -8.92 17.98
C VAL A 58 2.16 -10.09 18.31
N ASP A 59 1.18 -9.88 19.18
CA ASP A 59 0.17 -10.86 19.56
C ASP A 59 -1.19 -10.43 19.03
N TRP A 60 -1.81 -11.30 18.24
CA TRP A 60 -3.11 -11.08 17.63
C TRP A 60 -4.10 -12.17 18.07
N PHE A 61 -5.28 -11.72 18.47
CA PHE A 61 -6.43 -12.60 18.69
C PHE A 61 -7.67 -12.02 17.99
N GLY A 62 -8.38 -12.83 17.21
CA GLY A 62 -9.59 -12.44 16.51
C GLY A 62 -10.68 -13.50 16.55
N ALA A 63 -11.93 -13.05 16.44
CA ALA A 63 -13.09 -13.91 16.26
C ALA A 63 -14.06 -13.27 15.26
N PHE A 64 -14.73 -14.09 14.46
CA PHE A 64 -15.72 -13.62 13.51
C PHE A 64 -16.92 -14.55 13.40
N LEU A 65 -18.04 -13.97 12.98
CA LEU A 65 -19.24 -14.65 12.57
C LEU A 65 -19.62 -14.16 11.18
N GLN A 66 -19.91 -15.08 10.27
CA GLN A 66 -20.40 -14.80 8.93
C GLN A 66 -21.64 -15.64 8.66
N GLY A 67 -22.63 -15.02 8.00
CA GLY A 67 -23.84 -15.70 7.52
C GLY A 67 -24.08 -15.39 6.04
N GLN A 68 -24.56 -16.37 5.30
CA GLN A 68 -24.98 -16.24 3.92
C GLN A 68 -26.36 -16.90 3.76
N TYR A 69 -27.27 -16.22 3.08
CA TYR A 69 -28.60 -16.72 2.78
C TYR A 69 -28.87 -16.63 1.28
N ASP A 70 -29.09 -17.78 0.66
CA ASP A 70 -29.26 -17.90 -0.78
C ASP A 70 -30.65 -18.45 -1.12
N THR A 71 -31.29 -17.76 -2.06
CA THR A 71 -32.50 -18.19 -2.77
C THR A 71 -32.30 -18.04 -4.27
N GLU A 72 -33.27 -18.46 -5.08
CA GLU A 72 -33.26 -18.24 -6.54
C GLU A 72 -33.15 -16.76 -6.91
N LYS A 73 -33.74 -15.86 -6.12
CA LYS A 73 -33.83 -14.43 -6.43
C LYS A 73 -32.93 -13.54 -5.59
N ILE A 74 -32.58 -13.97 -4.39
CA ILE A 74 -31.90 -13.14 -3.41
C ILE A 74 -30.72 -13.89 -2.82
N ASN A 75 -29.53 -13.29 -2.87
CA ASN A 75 -28.36 -13.72 -2.13
C ASN A 75 -28.01 -12.61 -1.14
N LEU A 76 -27.94 -12.91 0.12
CA LEU A 76 -27.56 -11.98 1.18
C LEU A 76 -26.37 -12.53 1.94
N TYR A 77 -25.46 -11.66 2.35
CA TYR A 77 -24.41 -12.04 3.27
C TYR A 77 -24.19 -10.95 4.33
N GLY A 78 -23.71 -11.36 5.48
CA GLY A 78 -23.29 -10.46 6.54
C GLY A 78 -22.14 -11.07 7.34
N MET A 79 -21.23 -10.24 7.78
CA MET A 79 -20.08 -10.61 8.59
C MET A 79 -19.85 -9.58 9.68
N GLY A 80 -19.57 -10.05 10.89
CA GLY A 80 -19.06 -9.25 12.01
C GLY A 80 -17.83 -9.90 12.61
N GLY A 81 -16.84 -9.11 12.98
CA GLY A 81 -15.61 -9.60 13.61
C GLY A 81 -15.06 -8.58 14.61
N ILE A 82 -14.35 -9.11 15.59
CA ILE A 82 -13.59 -8.35 16.59
C ILE A 82 -12.19 -8.92 16.68
N SER A 83 -11.20 -8.05 16.87
CA SER A 83 -9.83 -8.50 17.12
C SER A 83 -9.14 -7.59 18.12
N THR A 84 -8.14 -8.15 18.80
CA THR A 84 -7.26 -7.44 19.72
C THR A 84 -5.82 -7.73 19.33
N ILE A 85 -5.01 -6.67 19.33
CA ILE A 85 -3.58 -6.75 19.04
C ILE A 85 -2.80 -6.16 20.21
N GLY A 86 -1.72 -6.83 20.59
CA GLY A 86 -0.74 -6.36 21.58
C GLY A 86 0.64 -6.23 20.92
N TYR A 87 1.39 -5.24 21.37
CA TYR A 87 2.75 -4.99 20.94
C TYR A 87 3.68 -4.94 22.13
N THR A 88 4.85 -5.58 21.97
CA THR A 88 5.96 -5.40 22.92
C THR A 88 7.22 -5.00 22.15
N TYR A 89 8.08 -4.27 22.82
CA TYR A 89 9.35 -3.80 22.28
C TYR A 89 10.44 -3.93 23.33
N LYS A 90 11.63 -4.33 22.91
CA LYS A 90 12.79 -4.41 23.76
C LYS A 90 14.02 -3.99 22.98
N ASP A 91 14.71 -2.97 23.48
CA ASP A 91 15.99 -2.54 22.98
C ASP A 91 17.13 -3.18 23.80
N PHE A 92 18.02 -3.90 23.10
CA PHE A 92 19.18 -4.53 23.75
C PHE A 92 20.38 -3.58 23.90
N PHE A 93 20.34 -2.44 23.20
CA PHE A 93 21.38 -1.42 23.29
C PHE A 93 21.07 -0.37 24.36
N SER A 94 19.81 -0.22 24.75
CA SER A 94 19.44 0.63 25.86
C SER A 94 19.99 0.12 27.20
N VAL A 95 20.43 1.03 28.05
CA VAL A 95 20.92 0.74 29.42
C VAL A 95 19.83 0.10 30.27
N GLU A 96 18.60 0.54 30.12
CA GLU A 96 17.48 0.11 30.96
C GLU A 96 17.00 -1.30 30.62
N LYS A 97 17.13 -1.73 29.37
CA LYS A 97 16.74 -3.08 28.86
C LYS A 97 15.36 -3.56 29.30
N GLU A 98 14.46 -2.65 29.61
CA GLU A 98 13.12 -2.99 30.03
C GLU A 98 12.28 -3.43 28.82
N LEU A 99 11.42 -4.42 29.05
CA LEU A 99 10.40 -4.79 28.09
C LEU A 99 9.29 -3.74 28.14
N VAL A 100 9.11 -3.03 27.04
CA VAL A 100 8.00 -2.10 26.85
C VAL A 100 6.79 -2.88 26.35
N GLU A 101 5.65 -2.76 27.01
CA GLU A 101 4.41 -3.42 26.64
C GLU A 101 3.32 -2.35 26.46
N ALA A 102 2.83 -2.21 25.22
CA ALA A 102 1.76 -1.27 24.92
C ALA A 102 0.39 -1.84 25.33
N PRO A 103 -0.57 -0.99 25.72
CA PRO A 103 -1.94 -1.42 25.94
C PRO A 103 -2.52 -2.08 24.68
N SER A 104 -3.23 -3.19 24.87
CA SER A 104 -3.85 -3.90 23.76
C SER A 104 -4.88 -3.05 23.03
N ILE A 105 -4.84 -3.06 21.72
CA ILE A 105 -5.71 -2.29 20.83
C ILE A 105 -6.79 -3.21 20.28
N THR A 106 -8.05 -2.81 20.45
CA THR A 106 -9.19 -3.56 19.95
C THR A 106 -9.76 -2.92 18.70
N THR A 107 -10.08 -3.75 17.70
CA THR A 107 -10.70 -3.34 16.45
C THR A 107 -11.93 -4.19 16.17
N PHE A 108 -12.84 -3.66 15.36
CA PHE A 108 -13.99 -4.44 14.89
C PHE A 108 -14.24 -4.18 13.41
N GLN A 109 -14.95 -5.11 12.78
CA GLN A 109 -15.41 -4.98 11.41
C GLN A 109 -16.83 -5.48 11.26
N VAL A 110 -17.60 -4.81 10.39
CA VAL A 110 -18.93 -5.25 9.96
C VAL A 110 -19.02 -5.07 8.46
N LYS A 111 -19.42 -6.11 7.76
CA LYS A 111 -19.63 -6.07 6.30
C LYS A 111 -20.95 -6.77 5.98
N GLY A 112 -21.61 -6.31 4.95
CA GLY A 112 -22.81 -6.95 4.47
C GLY A 112 -23.15 -6.51 3.05
N GLY A 113 -23.91 -7.32 2.38
CA GLY A 113 -24.35 -7.02 1.04
C GLY A 113 -25.43 -7.95 0.57
N GLY A 114 -25.96 -7.63 -0.58
CA GLY A 114 -26.98 -8.43 -1.20
C GLY A 114 -26.99 -8.28 -2.71
N ARG A 115 -27.45 -9.34 -3.36
CA ARG A 115 -27.71 -9.43 -4.78
C ARG A 115 -29.15 -9.80 -4.99
N TYR A 116 -29.80 -9.12 -5.91
CA TYR A 116 -31.16 -9.43 -6.37
C TYR A 116 -31.15 -9.79 -7.85
N ASN A 117 -31.55 -11.02 -8.17
CA ASN A 117 -31.69 -11.49 -9.55
C ASN A 117 -33.06 -11.02 -10.09
N LEU A 118 -33.05 -10.04 -11.01
CA LEU A 118 -34.26 -9.54 -11.65
C LEU A 118 -34.86 -10.61 -12.59
N ASP A 119 -33.94 -11.28 -13.31
CA ASP A 119 -34.22 -12.44 -14.14
C ASP A 119 -32.96 -13.34 -14.23
N ASP A 120 -32.97 -14.34 -15.13
CA ASP A 120 -31.84 -15.28 -15.31
C ASP A 120 -30.58 -14.63 -15.88
N ARG A 121 -30.63 -13.38 -16.33
CA ARG A 121 -29.54 -12.66 -16.99
C ARG A 121 -29.14 -11.37 -16.29
N LEU A 122 -30.06 -10.75 -15.57
CA LEU A 122 -29.88 -9.44 -14.99
C LEU A 122 -29.96 -9.50 -13.47
N SER A 123 -28.96 -8.95 -12.81
CA SER A 123 -28.96 -8.77 -11.35
C SER A 123 -28.46 -7.40 -10.95
N ALA A 124 -28.87 -6.96 -9.78
CA ALA A 124 -28.35 -5.78 -9.10
C ALA A 124 -27.77 -6.20 -7.75
N PHE A 125 -26.73 -5.49 -7.29
CA PHE A 125 -26.12 -5.77 -6.00
C PHE A 125 -25.76 -4.47 -5.27
N ALA A 126 -25.66 -4.59 -3.94
CA ALA A 126 -25.13 -3.53 -3.09
C ALA A 126 -24.32 -4.14 -1.96
N ASN A 127 -23.21 -3.50 -1.64
CA ASN A 127 -22.29 -3.87 -0.56
C ASN A 127 -22.03 -2.67 0.34
N VAL A 128 -21.90 -2.91 1.65
CA VAL A 128 -21.48 -1.91 2.63
C VAL A 128 -20.48 -2.52 3.58
N GLY A 129 -19.57 -1.72 4.08
CA GLY A 129 -18.56 -2.17 5.02
C GLY A 129 -18.06 -1.07 5.94
N TYR A 130 -17.81 -1.45 7.18
CA TYR A 130 -17.05 -0.68 8.14
C TYR A 130 -15.96 -1.57 8.72
N VAL A 131 -14.72 -1.11 8.65
CA VAL A 131 -13.55 -1.87 9.11
C VAL A 131 -12.64 -0.93 9.90
N GLN A 132 -12.21 -1.38 11.06
CA GLN A 132 -11.09 -0.77 11.78
C GLN A 132 -9.83 -1.60 11.57
N LYS A 133 -8.72 -0.93 11.31
CA LYS A 133 -7.38 -1.50 11.23
C LYS A 133 -6.55 -0.90 12.37
N PRO A 134 -5.86 -1.70 13.19
CA PRO A 134 -4.99 -1.15 14.23
C PRO A 134 -3.81 -0.41 13.59
N PRO A 135 -3.25 0.59 14.28
CA PRO A 135 -2.00 1.23 13.86
C PRO A 135 -0.86 0.21 13.80
N ILE A 136 0.15 0.50 12.99
CA ILE A 136 1.38 -0.29 12.95
C ILE A 136 2.19 -0.07 14.25
N LEU A 137 3.14 -0.97 14.52
CA LEU A 137 3.97 -0.90 15.72
C LEU A 137 4.59 0.49 15.94
N ASP A 138 5.24 1.05 14.92
CA ASP A 138 5.99 2.31 15.01
C ASP A 138 5.10 3.51 15.40
N ASN A 139 3.79 3.42 15.17
CA ASN A 139 2.81 4.41 15.63
C ASN A 139 2.29 4.14 17.06
N VAL A 140 2.67 3.01 17.67
CA VAL A 140 2.27 2.60 19.02
C VAL A 140 3.43 2.67 19.98
N ILE A 141 4.60 2.19 19.56
CA ILE A 141 5.86 2.24 20.30
C ILE A 141 6.91 2.76 19.32
N ASP A 142 7.53 3.89 19.64
CA ASP A 142 8.60 4.47 18.84
C ASP A 142 9.94 3.72 19.03
N TYR A 143 10.97 4.14 18.29
CA TYR A 143 12.29 3.51 18.35
C TYR A 143 13.00 3.67 19.71
N ASP A 144 12.60 4.66 20.51
CA ASP A 144 13.12 4.90 21.85
C ASP A 144 12.34 4.13 22.93
N GLY A 145 11.31 3.36 22.51
CA GLY A 145 10.45 2.61 23.42
C GLY A 145 9.35 3.45 24.09
N ASN A 146 9.08 4.67 23.62
CA ASN A 146 7.99 5.47 24.16
C ASN A 146 6.65 4.99 23.58
N ILE A 147 5.66 4.88 24.46
CA ILE A 147 4.31 4.48 24.04
C ILE A 147 3.51 5.72 23.64
N SER A 148 2.95 5.70 22.44
CA SER A 148 2.02 6.73 21.96
C SER A 148 0.82 6.86 22.90
N SER A 149 0.47 8.09 23.25
CA SER A 149 -0.62 8.36 24.21
C SER A 149 -2.00 8.02 23.68
N ASN A 150 -2.18 7.99 22.36
CA ASN A 150 -3.47 7.72 21.74
C ASN A 150 -3.33 7.20 20.30
N PRO A 151 -2.90 5.95 20.12
CA PRO A 151 -2.80 5.35 18.79
C PRO A 151 -4.21 5.06 18.26
N ASP A 152 -4.71 5.89 17.35
CA ASP A 152 -6.02 5.72 16.73
C ASP A 152 -6.05 4.57 15.72
N ASN A 153 -7.14 3.82 15.73
CA ASN A 153 -7.43 2.85 14.68
C ASN A 153 -7.77 3.56 13.38
N GLU A 154 -7.19 3.11 12.27
CA GLU A 154 -7.63 3.49 10.93
C GLU A 154 -9.05 2.98 10.68
N LYS A 155 -9.90 3.79 10.01
CA LYS A 155 -11.32 3.50 9.80
C LYS A 155 -11.66 3.54 8.33
N PHE A 156 -12.19 2.43 7.82
CA PHE A 156 -12.70 2.33 6.45
C PHE A 156 -14.21 2.25 6.50
N THR A 157 -14.88 3.16 5.81
CA THR A 157 -16.31 3.06 5.53
C THR A 157 -16.49 3.00 4.03
N SER A 158 -17.11 1.95 3.53
CA SER A 158 -17.27 1.76 2.09
C SER A 158 -18.70 1.36 1.73
N PHE A 159 -19.13 1.78 0.55
CA PHE A 159 -20.27 1.21 -0.12
C PHE A 159 -20.00 1.03 -1.62
N GLU A 160 -20.64 0.04 -2.19
CA GLU A 160 -20.64 -0.26 -3.62
C GLU A 160 -22.06 -0.60 -4.04
N VAL A 161 -22.46 -0.13 -5.21
CA VAL A 161 -23.74 -0.48 -5.84
C VAL A 161 -23.48 -0.76 -7.31
N GLY A 162 -24.08 -1.81 -7.84
CA GLY A 162 -23.84 -2.19 -9.22
C GLY A 162 -24.88 -3.13 -9.80
N GLY A 163 -24.64 -3.51 -11.03
CA GLY A 163 -25.45 -4.48 -11.76
C GLY A 163 -24.59 -5.38 -12.63
N GLU A 164 -25.14 -6.54 -12.92
CA GLU A 164 -24.53 -7.54 -13.78
C GLU A 164 -25.55 -8.02 -14.81
N TYR A 165 -25.06 -8.15 -16.04
CA TYR A 165 -25.81 -8.79 -17.13
C TYR A 165 -24.98 -9.93 -17.70
N GLY A 166 -25.61 -11.11 -17.86
CA GLY A 166 -24.97 -12.29 -18.42
C GLY A 166 -25.82 -12.96 -19.48
N SER A 167 -25.20 -13.32 -20.59
CA SER A 167 -25.74 -14.15 -21.65
C SER A 167 -24.65 -15.05 -22.22
N ASP A 168 -24.97 -15.93 -23.15
CA ASP A 168 -23.99 -16.79 -23.82
C ASP A 168 -22.92 -16.01 -24.60
N LEU A 169 -23.25 -14.79 -25.04
CA LEU A 169 -22.37 -13.94 -25.83
C LEU A 169 -21.67 -12.86 -25.03
N VAL A 170 -22.31 -12.34 -23.98
CA VAL A 170 -21.84 -11.14 -23.27
C VAL A 170 -22.05 -11.30 -21.77
N ALA A 171 -20.99 -11.03 -21.00
CA ALA A 171 -21.06 -10.80 -19.58
C ALA A 171 -20.56 -9.37 -19.29
N ILE A 172 -21.37 -8.57 -18.59
CA ILE A 172 -21.02 -7.19 -18.20
C ILE A 172 -21.32 -7.03 -16.72
N LYS A 173 -20.37 -6.43 -16.00
CA LYS A 173 -20.55 -5.95 -14.63
C LYS A 173 -20.21 -4.47 -14.60
N GLY A 174 -21.04 -3.67 -13.94
CA GLY A 174 -20.76 -2.26 -13.70
C GLY A 174 -21.09 -1.89 -12.26
N SER A 175 -20.23 -1.08 -11.64
CA SER A 175 -20.45 -0.60 -10.28
C SER A 175 -19.95 0.83 -10.07
N PHE A 176 -20.55 1.47 -9.09
CA PHE A 176 -20.06 2.68 -8.45
C PHE A 176 -19.65 2.33 -7.02
N TYR A 177 -18.50 2.84 -6.59
CA TYR A 177 -18.01 2.68 -5.22
C TYR A 177 -17.66 4.03 -4.59
N ASN A 178 -17.74 4.08 -3.26
CA ASN A 178 -17.12 5.13 -2.46
C ASN A 178 -16.56 4.50 -1.19
N THR A 179 -15.32 4.84 -0.88
CA THR A 179 -14.61 4.44 0.34
C THR A 179 -14.02 5.67 1.00
N GLN A 180 -14.36 5.86 2.27
CA GLN A 180 -13.73 6.83 3.16
C GLN A 180 -12.70 6.10 4.02
N TRP A 181 -11.45 6.54 3.95
CA TRP A 181 -10.38 6.06 4.81
C TRP A 181 -10.01 7.17 5.77
N LYS A 182 -10.29 7.00 7.05
CA LYS A 182 -10.08 8.00 8.10
C LYS A 182 -9.05 7.54 9.11
N ASP A 183 -8.41 8.52 9.73
CA ASP A 183 -7.41 8.33 10.78
C ASP A 183 -6.26 7.42 10.32
N ARG A 184 -5.91 7.51 9.03
CA ARG A 184 -4.79 6.76 8.46
C ARG A 184 -3.49 7.21 9.10
N ASN A 185 -2.69 6.24 9.51
CA ASN A 185 -1.34 6.45 10.00
C ASN A 185 -0.36 6.24 8.82
N LEU A 186 0.48 7.23 8.57
CA LEU A 186 1.50 7.18 7.53
C LEU A 186 2.86 7.49 8.14
N THR A 187 3.86 6.76 7.69
CA THR A 187 5.26 7.09 7.94
C THR A 187 5.85 7.71 6.69
N LYS A 188 6.46 8.86 6.80
CA LYS A 188 7.16 9.55 5.71
C LYS A 188 8.59 9.84 6.12
N SER A 189 9.52 9.64 5.21
CA SER A 189 10.91 10.06 5.39
C SER A 189 11.07 11.51 4.99
N VAL A 190 11.81 12.27 5.79
CA VAL A 190 12.23 13.64 5.48
C VAL A 190 13.74 13.70 5.55
N THR A 191 14.35 14.52 4.71
CA THR A 191 15.79 14.78 4.79
C THR A 191 16.00 16.06 5.56
N THR A 192 16.61 15.97 6.72
CA THR A 192 16.98 17.12 7.57
C THR A 192 18.45 17.44 7.39
N GLY A 193 18.79 18.71 7.54
CA GLY A 193 20.17 19.20 7.43
C GLY A 193 20.51 19.90 6.11
N GLN A 194 21.60 20.67 6.12
CA GLN A 194 22.13 21.36 4.94
C GLN A 194 23.39 20.64 4.44
N GLY A 195 23.38 20.22 3.19
CA GLY A 195 24.55 19.67 2.49
C GLY A 195 24.49 18.15 2.22
N ASP A 196 25.61 17.59 1.73
CA ASP A 196 25.74 16.17 1.31
C ASP A 196 25.64 15.13 2.46
N SER A 197 25.43 15.57 3.70
CA SER A 197 25.29 14.75 4.90
C SER A 197 23.90 14.87 5.51
N GLY A 198 22.86 15.05 4.68
CA GLY A 198 21.50 15.08 5.18
C GLY A 198 21.12 13.78 5.88
N ASP A 199 20.78 13.86 7.15
CA ASP A 199 20.20 12.75 7.87
C ASP A 199 18.76 12.55 7.38
N THR A 200 18.33 11.30 7.30
CA THR A 200 16.97 10.96 6.96
C THR A 200 16.20 10.68 8.23
N ASP A 201 15.27 11.56 8.56
CA ASP A 201 14.40 11.42 9.69
C ASP A 201 13.04 10.85 9.27
N ILE A 202 12.30 10.36 10.24
CA ILE A 202 11.00 9.75 10.03
C ILE A 202 9.93 10.59 10.72
N ILE A 203 8.90 10.97 9.94
CA ILE A 203 7.71 11.64 10.47
C ILE A 203 6.58 10.64 10.56
N TYR A 204 5.95 10.57 11.72
CA TYR A 204 4.74 9.79 11.96
C TYR A 204 3.53 10.70 11.80
N LEU A 205 2.79 10.51 10.71
CA LEU A 205 1.58 11.26 10.38
C LEU A 205 0.35 10.54 10.92
N THR A 206 -0.51 11.27 11.59
CA THR A 206 -1.78 10.79 12.13
C THR A 206 -2.96 11.57 11.56
N GLY A 207 -4.14 10.98 11.60
CA GLY A 207 -5.37 11.67 11.17
C GLY A 207 -5.43 11.95 9.67
N VAL A 208 -4.64 11.27 8.85
CA VAL A 208 -4.70 11.40 7.39
C VAL A 208 -6.00 10.80 6.88
N ASN A 209 -6.84 11.62 6.24
CA ASN A 209 -8.10 11.18 5.69
C ASN A 209 -8.04 11.14 4.17
N GLN A 210 -8.67 10.14 3.56
CA GLN A 210 -8.77 10.00 2.11
C GLN A 210 -10.19 9.63 1.70
N SER A 211 -10.63 10.14 0.55
CA SER A 211 -11.87 9.77 -0.11
C SER A 211 -11.54 9.13 -1.46
N HIS A 212 -12.09 7.96 -1.69
CA HIS A 212 -11.91 7.19 -2.92
C HIS A 212 -13.27 6.89 -3.51
N SER A 213 -13.63 7.48 -4.63
CA SER A 213 -14.85 7.16 -5.36
C SER A 213 -14.55 6.88 -6.82
N GLY A 214 -15.40 6.08 -7.44
CA GLY A 214 -15.22 5.77 -8.85
C GLY A 214 -16.28 4.86 -9.44
N PHE A 215 -16.17 4.70 -10.75
CA PHE A 215 -16.96 3.77 -11.55
C PHE A 215 -16.07 2.72 -12.17
N GLU A 216 -16.54 1.48 -12.15
CA GLU A 216 -15.88 0.35 -12.78
C GLU A 216 -16.84 -0.38 -13.69
N ILE A 217 -16.37 -0.75 -14.88
CA ILE A 217 -17.11 -1.57 -15.84
C ILE A 217 -16.16 -2.65 -16.34
N GLU A 218 -16.61 -3.89 -16.24
CA GLU A 218 -15.94 -5.04 -16.82
C GLU A 218 -16.88 -5.74 -17.81
N SER A 219 -16.35 -6.16 -18.94
CA SER A 219 -17.11 -6.88 -19.95
C SER A 219 -16.27 -7.96 -20.59
N LYS A 220 -16.91 -9.10 -20.81
CA LYS A 220 -16.38 -10.20 -21.62
C LYS A 220 -17.39 -10.51 -22.72
N VAL A 221 -16.90 -10.53 -23.97
CA VAL A 221 -17.70 -10.77 -25.16
C VAL A 221 -17.13 -11.95 -25.95
N ALA A 222 -17.90 -13.01 -26.11
CA ALA A 222 -17.58 -14.12 -26.99
C ALA A 222 -17.99 -13.76 -28.43
N LEU A 223 -17.07 -13.11 -29.17
CA LEU A 223 -17.33 -12.64 -30.53
C LEU A 223 -17.50 -13.81 -31.52
N HIS A 224 -16.77 -14.88 -31.29
CA HIS A 224 -16.79 -16.11 -32.07
C HIS A 224 -16.27 -17.27 -31.18
N GLU A 225 -16.52 -18.52 -31.57
CA GLU A 225 -15.98 -19.69 -30.83
C GLU A 225 -14.44 -19.62 -30.66
N MET A 226 -13.76 -18.96 -31.60
CA MET A 226 -12.30 -18.79 -31.57
C MET A 226 -11.85 -17.40 -31.08
N VAL A 227 -12.76 -16.48 -30.74
CA VAL A 227 -12.39 -15.07 -30.44
C VAL A 227 -13.18 -14.53 -29.26
N ASP A 228 -12.48 -14.19 -28.19
CA ASP A 228 -13.02 -13.48 -27.04
C ASP A 228 -12.45 -12.05 -26.98
N LEU A 229 -13.30 -11.10 -26.54
CA LEU A 229 -12.92 -9.73 -26.26
C LEU A 229 -13.19 -9.45 -24.76
N ASP A 230 -12.17 -8.99 -24.04
CA ASP A 230 -12.24 -8.56 -22.66
C ASP A 230 -12.07 -7.03 -22.61
N LEU A 231 -12.97 -6.32 -21.95
CA LEU A 231 -12.91 -4.86 -21.79
C LEU A 231 -13.07 -4.51 -20.30
N SER A 232 -12.24 -3.59 -19.82
CA SER A 232 -12.39 -3.02 -18.48
C SER A 232 -12.13 -1.52 -18.51
N VAL A 233 -12.93 -0.78 -17.75
CA VAL A 233 -12.82 0.66 -17.55
C VAL A 233 -12.92 0.93 -16.06
N SER A 234 -11.95 1.65 -15.51
CA SER A 234 -11.99 2.18 -14.15
C SER A 234 -11.71 3.67 -14.20
N ILE A 235 -12.61 4.46 -13.61
CA ILE A 235 -12.49 5.93 -13.51
C ILE A 235 -12.69 6.29 -12.04
N GLY A 236 -11.61 6.67 -11.37
CA GLY A 236 -11.58 7.06 -9.98
C GLY A 236 -11.41 8.57 -9.79
N ASP A 237 -11.80 9.02 -8.62
CA ASP A 237 -11.50 10.33 -8.06
C ASP A 237 -11.07 10.13 -6.60
N TRP A 238 -9.75 10.12 -6.38
CA TRP A 238 -9.14 9.83 -5.09
C TRP A 238 -8.34 11.03 -4.60
N TYR A 239 -8.65 11.50 -3.40
CA TYR A 239 -8.04 12.70 -2.83
C TYR A 239 -7.95 12.63 -1.31
N PHE A 240 -7.07 13.47 -0.75
CA PHE A 240 -6.98 13.68 0.70
C PHE A 240 -8.12 14.58 1.16
N ASP A 241 -8.83 14.14 2.21
CA ASP A 241 -10.00 14.83 2.78
C ASP A 241 -9.60 15.52 4.10
N GLY A 242 -8.97 16.67 3.98
CA GLY A 242 -8.45 17.46 5.08
C GLY A 242 -6.92 17.52 5.12
N ASP A 243 -6.42 18.40 5.96
CA ASP A 243 -5.01 18.52 6.28
C ASP A 243 -4.62 17.45 7.32
N ALA A 244 -3.36 17.07 7.36
CA ALA A 244 -2.84 16.07 8.29
C ALA A 244 -1.93 16.72 9.34
N LYS A 245 -1.74 16.03 10.45
CA LYS A 245 -0.77 16.39 11.48
C LYS A 245 0.27 15.29 11.62
N GLY A 246 1.47 15.68 11.99
CA GLY A 246 2.57 14.77 12.24
C GLY A 246 3.48 15.29 13.31
N ASP A 247 3.99 14.36 14.13
CA ASP A 247 5.01 14.65 15.10
C ASP A 247 6.37 14.36 14.48
N TYR A 248 7.22 15.35 14.52
CA TYR A 248 8.63 15.24 14.15
C TYR A 248 9.47 15.32 15.41
N THR A 249 10.31 14.33 15.59
CA THR A 249 11.24 14.28 16.72
C THR A 249 12.65 14.57 16.21
N GLU A 250 13.21 15.69 16.64
CA GLU A 250 14.57 16.09 16.34
C GLU A 250 15.50 15.64 17.47
N MET A 251 16.54 14.89 17.12
CA MET A 251 17.56 14.48 18.08
C MET A 251 18.64 15.55 18.16
N GLU A 252 18.98 15.98 19.36
CA GLU A 252 20.11 16.91 19.59
C GLU A 252 21.38 16.12 19.87
N TYR A 253 22.45 16.42 19.13
CA TYR A 253 23.75 15.76 19.29
C TYR A 253 24.79 16.72 19.85
N ASN A 254 25.71 16.21 20.66
CA ASN A 254 26.91 16.95 21.09
C ASN A 254 28.02 16.84 20.03
N ASP A 255 29.16 17.52 20.28
CA ASP A 255 30.34 17.50 19.40
C ASP A 255 30.94 16.10 19.21
N ASP A 256 30.62 15.15 20.09
CA ASP A 256 31.07 13.75 20.04
C ASP A 256 30.01 12.83 19.38
N ASN A 257 28.97 13.42 18.74
CA ASN A 257 27.86 12.72 18.07
C ASN A 257 27.00 11.85 19.01
N GLN A 258 26.91 12.23 20.29
CA GLN A 258 26.05 11.59 21.29
C GLN A 258 24.75 12.35 21.42
N ILE A 259 23.63 11.64 21.52
CA ILE A 259 22.31 12.24 21.77
C ILE A 259 22.31 12.88 23.15
N ILE A 260 22.06 14.19 23.22
CA ILE A 260 22.00 14.97 24.47
C ILE A 260 20.62 15.51 24.77
N GLY A 261 19.70 15.41 23.82
CA GLY A 261 18.34 15.87 23.95
C GLY A 261 17.48 15.42 22.80
N GLN A 262 16.16 15.57 23.00
CA GLN A 262 15.14 15.24 22.03
C GLN A 262 14.06 16.31 22.10
N THR A 263 13.67 16.88 20.95
CA THR A 263 12.56 17.83 20.85
C THR A 263 11.53 17.31 19.88
N SER A 264 10.29 17.08 20.34
CA SER A 264 9.18 16.71 19.47
C SER A 264 8.34 17.93 19.15
N THR A 265 8.10 18.18 17.88
CA THR A 265 7.30 19.30 17.36
C THR A 265 6.17 18.76 16.50
N GLU A 266 4.92 19.16 16.80
CA GLU A 266 3.78 18.86 15.94
C GLU A 266 3.78 19.81 14.73
N TYR A 267 3.70 19.24 13.54
CA TYR A 267 3.56 19.96 12.26
C TYR A 267 2.20 19.67 11.65
N GLU A 268 1.68 20.64 10.93
CA GLU A 268 0.48 20.47 10.11
C GLU A 268 0.87 20.49 8.63
N TYR A 269 0.26 19.60 7.84
CA TYR A 269 0.56 19.42 6.41
C TYR A 269 -0.67 19.72 5.55
N ALA A 270 -0.49 20.58 4.56
CA ALA A 270 -1.52 21.06 3.64
C ALA A 270 -1.87 19.99 2.60
N LEU A 271 -2.69 19.01 2.96
CA LEU A 271 -3.08 17.90 2.09
C LEU A 271 -4.48 18.05 1.50
N ASN A 272 -5.32 18.90 2.03
CA ASN A 272 -6.72 18.98 1.63
C ASN A 272 -6.91 19.15 0.12
N ASN A 273 -7.66 18.25 -0.51
CA ASN A 273 -7.90 18.13 -1.96
C ASN A 273 -6.68 17.75 -2.82
N LEU A 274 -5.54 17.37 -2.26
CA LEU A 274 -4.49 16.75 -3.06
C LEU A 274 -4.96 15.41 -3.59
N LYS A 275 -4.61 15.12 -4.84
CA LYS A 275 -4.85 13.79 -5.42
C LYS A 275 -3.95 12.76 -4.76
N VAL A 276 -4.50 11.57 -4.52
CA VAL A 276 -3.73 10.43 -4.02
C VAL A 276 -2.82 9.94 -5.16
N GLY A 277 -1.53 9.79 -4.85
CA GLY A 277 -0.50 9.28 -5.76
C GLY A 277 -0.44 7.75 -5.83
N ASP A 278 0.69 7.23 -6.26
CA ASP A 278 1.10 5.81 -6.33
C ASP A 278 0.35 4.96 -7.38
N MET A 279 -0.88 5.31 -7.75
CA MET A 279 -1.65 4.54 -8.73
C MET A 279 -2.45 5.44 -9.67
N PRO A 280 -2.55 5.06 -10.96
CA PRO A 280 -3.42 5.75 -11.91
C PRO A 280 -4.88 5.65 -11.50
N GLN A 281 -5.57 6.79 -11.42
CA GLN A 281 -7.00 6.85 -11.06
C GLN A 281 -7.91 6.53 -12.25
N THR A 282 -7.36 6.44 -13.46
CA THR A 282 -8.09 6.04 -14.67
C THR A 282 -7.35 4.94 -15.40
N ALA A 283 -8.04 3.85 -15.71
CA ALA A 283 -7.52 2.74 -16.47
C ALA A 283 -8.53 2.24 -17.51
N TYR A 284 -8.04 2.01 -18.73
CA TYR A 284 -8.77 1.34 -19.79
C TYR A 284 -8.01 0.09 -20.20
N VAL A 285 -8.69 -1.04 -20.26
CA VAL A 285 -8.08 -2.32 -20.64
C VAL A 285 -8.86 -2.94 -21.78
N GLY A 286 -8.16 -3.35 -22.82
CA GLY A 286 -8.71 -4.12 -23.95
C GLY A 286 -7.90 -5.37 -24.18
N GLY A 287 -8.53 -6.53 -24.09
CA GLY A 287 -7.93 -7.85 -24.32
C GLY A 287 -8.59 -8.56 -25.47
N LEU A 288 -7.82 -8.97 -26.49
CA LEU A 288 -8.29 -9.83 -27.56
C LEU A 288 -7.63 -11.21 -27.45
N THR A 289 -8.45 -12.22 -27.27
CA THR A 289 -8.01 -13.62 -27.21
C THR A 289 -8.42 -14.34 -28.48
N ILE A 290 -7.46 -15.01 -29.14
CA ILE A 290 -7.67 -15.83 -30.32
C ILE A 290 -7.31 -17.29 -29.99
N LYS A 291 -8.18 -18.22 -30.40
CA LYS A 291 -8.02 -19.69 -30.25
C LYS A 291 -7.97 -20.34 -31.63
N PRO A 292 -6.86 -20.22 -32.39
CA PRO A 292 -6.80 -20.58 -33.81
C PRO A 292 -6.87 -22.08 -34.05
N ILE A 293 -6.43 -22.89 -33.11
CA ILE A 293 -6.51 -24.35 -33.10
C ILE A 293 -6.80 -24.84 -31.69
N GLU A 294 -7.23 -26.09 -31.56
CA GLU A 294 -7.47 -26.71 -30.24
C GLU A 294 -6.21 -26.67 -29.39
N GLY A 295 -6.39 -26.28 -28.12
CA GLY A 295 -5.32 -26.17 -27.14
C GLY A 295 -4.47 -24.89 -27.25
N LEU A 296 -4.47 -24.15 -28.36
CA LEU A 296 -3.69 -22.90 -28.52
C LEU A 296 -4.55 -21.68 -28.20
N ARG A 297 -4.04 -20.84 -27.32
CA ARG A 297 -4.62 -19.54 -26.97
C ARG A 297 -3.55 -18.46 -27.09
N VAL A 298 -3.87 -17.37 -27.80
CA VAL A 298 -3.04 -16.18 -27.92
C VAL A 298 -3.87 -14.98 -27.51
N GLN A 299 -3.38 -14.20 -26.55
CA GLN A 299 -4.03 -12.98 -26.07
C GLN A 299 -3.11 -11.79 -26.23
N GLY A 300 -3.63 -10.72 -26.85
CA GLY A 300 -3.06 -9.38 -26.77
C GLY A 300 -3.84 -8.57 -25.76
N LEU A 301 -3.15 -7.98 -24.78
CA LEU A 301 -3.76 -7.21 -23.71
C LEU A 301 -3.15 -5.81 -23.69
N TYR A 302 -3.94 -4.82 -24.14
CA TYR A 302 -3.55 -3.42 -24.11
C TYR A 302 -4.14 -2.73 -22.90
N ARG A 303 -3.29 -2.01 -22.15
CA ARG A 303 -3.70 -1.22 -20.99
C ARG A 303 -3.28 0.22 -21.21
N TRP A 304 -4.22 1.15 -21.00
CA TRP A 304 -3.99 2.58 -21.01
C TRP A 304 -4.28 3.15 -19.62
N TYR A 305 -3.37 4.00 -19.11
CA TYR A 305 -3.45 4.63 -17.80
C TYR A 305 -3.39 6.14 -17.91
N ASP A 306 -4.20 6.82 -17.11
CA ASP A 306 -4.24 8.27 -16.98
C ASP A 306 -4.58 8.70 -15.55
N ASN A 307 -4.53 10.01 -15.29
CA ASN A 307 -4.78 10.56 -13.95
C ASN A 307 -3.91 9.89 -12.87
N HIS A 308 -2.65 9.69 -13.20
CA HIS A 308 -1.63 9.24 -12.28
C HIS A 308 -0.92 10.47 -11.73
N TYR A 309 -0.82 10.57 -10.40
CA TYR A 309 -0.24 11.71 -9.70
C TYR A 309 0.99 11.26 -8.91
N SER A 310 1.98 12.17 -8.79
CA SER A 310 3.12 11.93 -7.90
C SER A 310 2.66 11.84 -6.44
N ASP A 311 3.36 11.04 -5.64
CA ASP A 311 3.19 11.11 -4.19
C ASP A 311 3.72 12.46 -3.68
N TRP A 312 3.15 12.96 -2.61
CA TRP A 312 3.54 14.22 -1.99
C TRP A 312 4.71 14.03 -1.02
N SER A 313 5.52 15.06 -0.84
CA SER A 313 6.59 15.09 0.18
C SER A 313 6.18 16.00 1.34
N PRO A 314 6.38 15.58 2.60
CA PRO A 314 6.13 16.42 3.78
C PRO A 314 6.84 17.76 3.70
N ASP A 315 8.10 17.75 3.27
CA ASP A 315 8.94 18.94 3.16
C ASP A 315 8.37 20.05 2.27
N SER A 316 7.47 19.69 1.34
CA SER A 316 6.84 20.62 0.41
C SER A 316 5.43 21.04 0.85
N ARG A 317 4.92 20.52 1.98
CA ARG A 317 3.52 20.69 2.39
C ARG A 317 3.32 21.19 3.80
N GLU A 318 4.39 21.52 4.49
CA GLU A 318 4.32 22.07 5.84
C GLU A 318 3.53 23.39 5.86
N VAL A 319 2.64 23.53 6.85
CA VAL A 319 1.82 24.74 7.02
C VAL A 319 2.60 25.77 7.85
N GLU A 320 3.52 26.48 7.22
CA GLU A 320 4.14 27.67 7.76
C GLU A 320 3.74 28.90 6.92
N GLY A 321 2.97 29.81 7.47
CA GLY A 321 2.55 31.04 6.76
C GLY A 321 1.56 30.76 5.62
N ASP A 322 1.92 31.11 4.38
CA ASP A 322 1.14 30.80 3.17
C ASP A 322 1.49 29.38 2.69
N ALA A 323 0.82 28.38 3.23
CA ALA A 323 1.01 26.98 2.85
C ALA A 323 0.76 26.74 1.36
N ASP A 324 1.64 25.99 0.70
CA ASP A 324 1.42 25.57 -0.67
C ASP A 324 0.29 24.53 -0.76
N ARG A 325 -0.80 24.91 -1.42
CA ARG A 325 -1.98 24.07 -1.67
C ARG A 325 -2.13 23.68 -3.14
N SER A 326 -1.08 23.91 -3.95
CA SER A 326 -1.06 23.49 -5.35
C SER A 326 -1.19 21.96 -5.46
N GLN A 327 -1.78 21.50 -6.55
CA GLN A 327 -1.92 20.08 -6.80
C GLN A 327 -0.55 19.43 -7.05
N VAL A 328 -0.39 18.17 -6.64
CA VAL A 328 0.78 17.35 -7.00
C VAL A 328 0.87 17.15 -8.51
N TRP A 329 2.08 16.92 -9.01
CA TRP A 329 2.30 16.74 -10.44
C TRP A 329 1.53 15.52 -10.98
N LYS A 330 0.79 15.74 -12.06
CA LYS A 330 0.16 14.67 -12.83
C LYS A 330 1.17 14.13 -13.84
N THR A 331 1.50 12.83 -13.76
CA THR A 331 2.39 12.18 -14.71
C THR A 331 1.76 12.06 -16.10
N PRO A 332 2.55 11.94 -17.18
CA PRO A 332 2.03 11.66 -18.50
C PRO A 332 1.23 10.34 -18.53
N SER A 333 0.13 10.34 -19.28
CA SER A 333 -0.59 9.10 -19.56
C SER A 333 0.27 8.15 -20.39
N TYR A 334 0.07 6.85 -20.21
CA TYR A 334 0.82 5.84 -20.94
C TYR A 334 -0.02 4.60 -21.26
N GLY A 335 0.43 3.84 -22.26
CA GLY A 335 -0.18 2.56 -22.59
C GLY A 335 0.88 1.48 -22.72
N LYS A 336 0.51 0.23 -22.49
CA LYS A 336 1.38 -0.92 -22.72
C LYS A 336 0.61 -2.10 -23.29
N LEU A 337 1.27 -2.82 -24.19
CA LEU A 337 0.76 -4.05 -24.78
C LEU A 337 1.51 -5.26 -24.21
N ASP A 338 0.77 -6.20 -23.62
CA ASP A 338 1.30 -7.50 -23.25
C ASP A 338 0.75 -8.57 -24.21
N ILE A 339 1.56 -9.58 -24.53
CA ILE A 339 1.15 -10.73 -25.36
C ILE A 339 1.38 -12.01 -24.55
N HIS A 340 0.33 -12.79 -24.42
CA HIS A 340 0.34 -14.04 -23.69
C HIS A 340 -0.06 -15.18 -24.62
N THR A 341 0.72 -16.25 -24.61
CA THR A 341 0.45 -17.45 -25.40
C THR A 341 0.47 -18.66 -24.50
N SER A 342 -0.51 -19.54 -24.64
CA SER A 342 -0.51 -20.85 -24.00
C SER A 342 -0.94 -21.93 -24.97
N TYR A 343 -0.29 -23.08 -24.92
CA TYR A 343 -0.61 -24.24 -25.71
C TYR A 343 -0.69 -25.48 -24.86
N LYS A 344 -1.91 -26.03 -24.74
CA LYS A 344 -2.13 -27.33 -24.11
C LYS A 344 -1.69 -28.41 -25.11
N LEU A 345 -0.63 -29.12 -24.78
CA LEU A 345 -0.13 -30.22 -25.60
C LEU A 345 -1.13 -31.39 -25.58
N PRO A 346 -1.16 -32.21 -26.66
CA PRO A 346 -1.83 -33.51 -26.58
C PRO A 346 -1.29 -34.32 -25.40
N GLU A 347 -2.15 -35.11 -24.79
CA GLU A 347 -1.75 -35.99 -23.70
C GLU A 347 -0.63 -36.95 -24.16
N ILE A 348 0.50 -36.95 -23.45
CA ILE A 348 1.65 -37.81 -23.72
C ILE A 348 1.94 -38.65 -22.48
N ALA A 349 1.82 -39.96 -22.60
CA ALA A 349 2.10 -40.93 -21.53
C ALA A 349 1.31 -40.66 -20.22
N GLY A 350 0.06 -40.18 -20.32
CA GLY A 350 -0.78 -39.84 -19.16
C GLY A 350 -0.44 -38.52 -18.49
N LEU A 351 0.37 -37.67 -19.13
CA LEU A 351 0.75 -36.35 -18.64
C LEU A 351 0.01 -35.25 -19.41
N ASP A 352 -0.69 -34.40 -18.69
CA ASP A 352 -1.22 -33.12 -19.17
C ASP A 352 -0.14 -32.02 -19.06
N MET A 353 0.28 -31.47 -20.19
CA MET A 353 1.31 -30.43 -20.24
C MET A 353 0.79 -29.17 -20.93
N THR A 354 1.15 -28.01 -20.40
CA THR A 354 0.88 -26.71 -21.01
C THR A 354 2.20 -25.94 -21.17
N LEU A 355 2.45 -25.45 -22.37
CA LEU A 355 3.52 -24.51 -22.65
C LEU A 355 2.96 -23.10 -22.60
N SER A 356 3.66 -22.19 -21.93
CA SER A 356 3.28 -20.77 -21.87
C SER A 356 4.46 -19.89 -22.27
N ALA A 357 4.18 -18.79 -22.95
CA ALA A 357 5.14 -17.75 -23.29
C ALA A 357 4.48 -16.37 -23.12
N HIS A 358 5.24 -15.44 -22.55
CA HIS A 358 4.75 -14.09 -22.28
C HIS A 358 5.73 -13.05 -22.79
N ILE A 359 5.22 -12.00 -23.41
CA ILE A 359 5.96 -10.79 -23.78
C ILE A 359 5.27 -9.64 -23.04
N PHE A 360 5.95 -9.05 -22.09
CA PHE A 360 5.48 -7.87 -21.37
C PHE A 360 6.01 -6.61 -22.03
N ASN A 361 5.19 -5.54 -22.07
CA ASN A 361 5.50 -4.30 -22.75
C ASN A 361 6.04 -4.53 -24.19
N ALA A 362 5.28 -5.26 -25.00
CA ALA A 362 5.70 -5.70 -26.34
C ALA A 362 6.07 -4.54 -27.28
N LEU A 363 5.52 -3.34 -27.06
CA LEU A 363 5.86 -2.14 -27.84
C LEU A 363 7.15 -1.45 -27.36
N ASP A 364 7.69 -1.88 -26.20
CA ASP A 364 8.87 -1.30 -25.56
C ASP A 364 8.74 0.19 -25.22
N ASP A 365 7.52 0.59 -24.85
CA ASP A 365 7.24 1.97 -24.47
C ASP A 365 7.92 2.32 -23.14
N VAL A 366 8.53 3.49 -23.09
CA VAL A 366 9.09 4.06 -21.85
C VAL A 366 7.97 4.82 -21.15
N TYR A 367 7.72 4.46 -19.90
CA TYR A 367 6.66 5.08 -19.10
C TYR A 367 7.10 5.31 -17.66
N ILE A 368 6.46 6.28 -17.00
CA ILE A 368 6.65 6.56 -15.58
C ILE A 368 5.68 5.67 -14.81
N GLN A 369 6.23 4.76 -14.05
CA GLN A 369 5.46 3.84 -13.21
C GLN A 369 5.08 4.47 -11.88
N ASP A 370 5.95 5.34 -11.36
CA ASP A 370 5.74 6.03 -10.10
C ASP A 370 6.52 7.34 -10.07
N ALA A 371 6.10 8.30 -9.24
CA ALA A 371 6.77 9.58 -9.08
C ALA A 371 6.55 10.14 -7.67
N VAL A 372 7.59 10.77 -7.14
CA VAL A 372 7.56 11.47 -5.85
C VAL A 372 7.83 12.95 -6.07
N ASP A 373 7.08 13.80 -5.38
CA ASP A 373 7.32 15.24 -5.37
C ASP A 373 8.64 15.57 -4.66
N ASN A 374 9.54 16.19 -5.36
CA ASN A 374 10.85 16.60 -4.86
C ASN A 374 11.08 18.12 -5.04
N SER A 375 10.01 18.89 -5.09
CA SER A 375 10.04 20.33 -5.40
C SER A 375 10.88 21.15 -4.42
N LYS A 376 10.93 20.77 -3.14
CA LYS A 376 11.73 21.49 -2.13
C LYS A 376 13.24 21.38 -2.36
N TYR A 377 13.71 20.19 -2.75
CA TYR A 377 15.15 19.89 -2.85
C TYR A 377 15.74 20.15 -4.22
N ASN A 378 14.89 20.27 -5.25
CA ASN A 378 15.39 20.53 -6.58
C ASN A 378 15.96 21.96 -6.68
N GLY A 379 17.26 22.05 -6.92
CA GLY A 379 18.03 23.30 -6.94
C GLY A 379 17.72 24.26 -8.08
N TYR A 380 16.78 23.93 -8.99
CA TYR A 380 16.45 24.74 -10.16
C TYR A 380 15.50 25.92 -9.90
N GLY A 381 15.09 26.15 -8.67
CA GLY A 381 14.68 27.47 -8.18
C GLY A 381 13.21 27.79 -8.16
N ASP A 382 12.35 27.16 -8.94
CA ASP A 382 10.93 27.55 -9.02
C ASP A 382 10.00 26.83 -8.04
N LYS A 383 10.48 25.77 -7.36
CA LYS A 383 9.76 25.03 -6.31
C LYS A 383 8.32 24.60 -6.68
N VAL A 384 8.00 24.53 -7.97
CA VAL A 384 6.68 24.13 -8.45
C VAL A 384 6.56 22.61 -8.55
N HIS A 385 5.36 22.09 -8.34
CA HIS A 385 5.06 20.65 -8.46
C HIS A 385 4.92 20.26 -9.95
N ALA A 386 6.05 20.03 -10.59
CA ALA A 386 6.16 19.79 -12.04
C ALA A 386 7.21 18.71 -12.35
N ALA A 387 7.21 18.24 -13.59
CA ALA A 387 8.08 17.15 -14.05
C ALA A 387 9.57 17.33 -13.73
N HIS A 388 10.10 18.53 -13.83
CA HIS A 388 11.52 18.83 -13.57
C HIS A 388 11.90 18.85 -12.09
N ASN A 389 10.90 18.86 -11.21
CA ASN A 389 11.06 18.82 -9.76
C ASN A 389 10.59 17.48 -9.16
N ALA A 390 10.19 16.52 -9.97
CA ALA A 390 9.78 15.20 -9.50
C ALA A 390 10.91 14.19 -9.62
N GLU A 391 11.02 13.30 -8.65
CA GLU A 391 11.75 12.05 -8.78
C GLU A 391 10.85 11.03 -9.47
N VAL A 392 11.35 10.36 -10.51
CA VAL A 392 10.53 9.45 -11.32
C VAL A 392 11.13 8.05 -11.37
N PHE A 393 10.27 7.05 -11.31
CA PHE A 393 10.60 5.65 -11.44
C PHE A 393 10.04 5.12 -12.76
N LEU A 394 10.93 4.65 -13.62
CA LEU A 394 10.52 4.14 -14.93
C LEU A 394 9.99 2.70 -14.81
N GLY A 395 8.99 2.41 -15.59
CA GLY A 395 8.42 1.07 -15.68
C GLY A 395 9.36 0.08 -16.39
N THR A 396 9.05 -1.20 -16.23
CA THR A 396 9.83 -2.29 -16.79
C THR A 396 9.84 -2.22 -18.33
N PRO A 397 11.01 -2.30 -18.98
CA PRO A 397 11.11 -2.39 -20.44
C PRO A 397 10.55 -3.72 -20.93
N ARG A 398 10.55 -3.93 -22.25
CA ARG A 398 10.12 -5.22 -22.82
C ARG A 398 10.86 -6.38 -22.16
N SER A 399 10.09 -7.36 -21.72
CA SER A 399 10.64 -8.56 -21.10
C SER A 399 9.91 -9.82 -21.57
N PHE A 400 10.56 -10.96 -21.46
CA PHE A 400 10.09 -12.26 -21.95
C PHE A 400 10.11 -13.27 -20.80
N ASN A 401 9.10 -14.12 -20.77
CA ASN A 401 9.02 -15.23 -19.84
C ASN A 401 8.45 -16.49 -20.53
#